data_8235169f55987bdb5907ff0c2c15b6b6
#
_entry.id   8235169f55987bdb5907ff0c2c15b6b6
#
_cell.length_a   1.000
_cell.length_b   1.000
_cell.length_c   1.000
_cell.angle_alpha   90.00
_cell.angle_beta   90.00
_cell.angle_gamma   90.00
#
_symmetry.space_group_name_H-M   'P 1'
#
loop_
_entity.id
_entity.type
_entity.pdbx_description
1 polymer ?
#
loop_
_entity_poly.entity_id
_entity_poly.type
_entity_poly.pdbx_seq_one_letter_code
_entity_poly.pdbx_strand_id
1 'polypeptide(L)'
;MRKFILLFIILIAAGSSSAQKLHFNVKGLSDTTIFLAKYLGPKLYYADTVLSKNGSLEFDGSKHPRGLYAVVIPGVKYFEFVHDNEDVDMTVGDVNDMVGSMKVDKSKNNKSFYEYILFMTEMKKKSQKMNQEYTKLSGDAKDKKLEEIRAVGKEIMSGQMEIYKANKDLFIGTMVRMSMDVDLPEPPKDKDGNITDSNFVYNYYIEHFWDDIPLKDDAIVRTPVYHNKLDKFFSQQGLIQIPDTITKYAKKLVDQMDYGNEDNQVFQYTVHHITQKYESSKIMGMDRVFVFMADNWYCGDNNHAWWMSEENSTKLCERADKIRNTMIGEYSPMLILPDSTEEKWINSYKVEADYTVLYFWDPNCGHCKKTTPKLQVLYDKKFKERNIEIFSVGKATGSDFEDWKKYIKENELTFINVGLTQSVYNQAMEDPRPLLQKTTLQSLNYTDTYDIYSTPRIFILDKDKKIKFKQLSIGQLEEILDDLTGHHDDVKLYPKEDPENGATDPDDDHGDHDGHDH
;
A
#
# COMPACT_ATOMS: atom_id res chain seq x y z
N MET A 1 25.15 9.54 -75.09
CA MET A 1 24.80 9.72 -73.73
C MET A 1 24.02 8.49 -73.24
N ARG A 2 24.70 7.55 -72.61
CA ARG A 2 24.11 6.30 -72.07
C ARG A 2 23.62 6.57 -70.62
N LYS A 3 22.32 6.47 -70.38
CA LYS A 3 21.71 6.53 -69.07
C LYS A 3 21.85 5.17 -68.41
N PHE A 4 22.63 5.09 -67.36
CA PHE A 4 22.68 3.96 -66.44
C PHE A 4 21.47 4.07 -65.47
N ILE A 5 20.58 3.10 -65.51
CA ILE A 5 19.51 2.90 -64.54
C ILE A 5 20.07 1.98 -63.47
N LEU A 6 20.34 2.51 -62.26
CA LEU A 6 20.67 1.73 -61.09
C LEU A 6 19.38 1.16 -60.50
N LEU A 7 19.20 -0.14 -60.60
CA LEU A 7 18.11 -0.87 -59.96
C LEU A 7 18.51 -1.11 -58.50
N PHE A 8 17.88 -0.38 -57.57
CA PHE A 8 18.03 -0.63 -56.13
C PHE A 8 17.10 -1.81 -55.77
N ILE A 9 17.69 -3.01 -55.57
CA ILE A 9 16.98 -4.15 -55.00
C ILE A 9 16.92 -3.93 -53.51
N ILE A 10 15.76 -3.49 -52.99
CA ILE A 10 15.46 -3.49 -51.55
C ILE A 10 15.19 -4.93 -51.16
N LEU A 11 16.19 -5.58 -50.54
CA LEU A 11 15.95 -6.83 -49.82
C LEU A 11 15.08 -6.50 -48.58
N ILE A 12 13.79 -6.72 -48.69
CA ILE A 12 12.91 -6.79 -47.52
C ILE A 12 13.26 -8.14 -46.85
N ALA A 13 14.07 -8.07 -45.82
CA ALA A 13 14.20 -9.17 -44.87
C ALA A 13 12.85 -9.30 -44.16
N ALA A 14 11.94 -10.08 -44.69
CA ALA A 14 10.78 -10.57 -43.98
C ALA A 14 11.35 -11.47 -42.84
N GLY A 15 11.52 -10.88 -41.69
CA GLY A 15 11.72 -11.64 -40.47
C GLY A 15 10.52 -12.58 -40.32
N SER A 16 10.72 -13.86 -40.56
CA SER A 16 9.73 -14.89 -40.25
C SER A 16 9.47 -14.81 -38.74
N SER A 17 8.43 -14.11 -38.35
CA SER A 17 7.84 -14.25 -37.04
C SER A 17 7.35 -15.70 -36.97
N SER A 18 8.17 -16.58 -36.41
CA SER A 18 7.76 -17.94 -36.09
C SER A 18 6.60 -17.81 -35.10
N ALA A 19 5.41 -18.27 -35.48
CA ALA A 19 4.27 -18.32 -34.59
C ALA A 19 4.68 -19.15 -33.35
N GLN A 20 4.70 -18.51 -32.19
CA GLN A 20 5.00 -19.19 -30.94
C GLN A 20 3.79 -20.04 -30.55
N LYS A 21 3.96 -21.34 -30.43
CA LYS A 21 2.88 -22.24 -30.11
C LYS A 21 2.86 -22.56 -28.62
N LEU A 22 1.72 -22.27 -27.99
CA LEU A 22 1.44 -22.64 -26.60
C LEU A 22 0.48 -23.83 -26.62
N HIS A 23 1.04 -25.04 -26.67
CA HIS A 23 0.30 -26.29 -26.75
C HIS A 23 0.23 -26.98 -25.39
N PHE A 24 -0.98 -27.39 -25.02
CA PHE A 24 -1.23 -28.12 -23.78
C PHE A 24 -2.12 -29.32 -24.04
N ASN A 25 -1.84 -30.43 -23.38
CA ASN A 25 -2.65 -31.64 -23.39
C ASN A 25 -3.08 -31.98 -21.97
N VAL A 26 -4.38 -32.01 -21.70
CA VAL A 26 -4.95 -32.33 -20.38
C VAL A 26 -5.70 -33.65 -20.47
N LYS A 27 -5.10 -34.71 -19.90
CA LYS A 27 -5.70 -36.07 -19.95
C LYS A 27 -7.03 -36.12 -19.25
N GLY A 28 -8.03 -36.70 -19.93
CA GLY A 28 -9.36 -36.84 -19.38
C GLY A 28 -10.25 -35.58 -19.45
N LEU A 29 -9.76 -34.50 -20.02
CA LEU A 29 -10.55 -33.30 -20.25
C LEU A 29 -11.49 -33.52 -21.44
N SER A 30 -12.79 -33.31 -21.22
CA SER A 30 -13.80 -33.25 -22.29
C SER A 30 -13.72 -31.96 -23.07
N ASP A 31 -14.32 -31.95 -24.28
CA ASP A 31 -14.37 -30.73 -25.08
C ASP A 31 -15.12 -29.62 -24.34
N THR A 32 -14.45 -28.54 -24.06
CA THR A 32 -14.98 -27.38 -23.32
C THR A 32 -14.22 -26.12 -23.65
N THR A 33 -14.79 -24.98 -23.31
CA THR A 33 -14.12 -23.67 -23.45
C THR A 33 -13.05 -23.52 -22.36
N ILE A 34 -11.83 -23.18 -22.74
CA ILE A 34 -10.69 -22.96 -21.86
C ILE A 34 -10.24 -21.51 -21.98
N PHE A 35 -9.92 -20.90 -20.85
CA PHE A 35 -9.46 -19.53 -20.80
C PHE A 35 -7.94 -19.47 -20.54
N LEU A 36 -7.28 -18.57 -21.25
CA LEU A 36 -5.95 -18.13 -20.92
C LEU A 36 -6.04 -16.87 -20.07
N ALA A 37 -5.36 -16.84 -18.95
CA ALA A 37 -5.27 -15.66 -18.09
C ALA A 37 -3.81 -15.25 -17.90
N LYS A 38 -3.55 -13.94 -17.82
CA LYS A 38 -2.23 -13.36 -17.56
C LYS A 38 -2.20 -12.71 -16.18
N TYR A 39 -1.06 -12.79 -15.50
CA TYR A 39 -0.85 -12.01 -14.29
C TYR A 39 -0.57 -10.53 -14.58
N LEU A 40 -1.07 -9.66 -13.70
CA LEU A 40 -0.55 -8.32 -13.46
C LEU A 40 -0.50 -8.12 -11.94
N GLY A 41 0.68 -8.08 -11.38
CA GLY A 41 0.86 -8.21 -9.94
C GLY A 41 0.22 -9.50 -9.42
N PRO A 42 -0.58 -9.48 -8.33
CA PRO A 42 -1.19 -10.68 -7.74
C PRO A 42 -2.47 -11.13 -8.44
N LYS A 43 -3.02 -10.34 -9.36
CA LYS A 43 -4.32 -10.59 -9.99
C LYS A 43 -4.17 -11.25 -11.37
N LEU A 44 -5.11 -12.14 -11.70
CA LEU A 44 -5.25 -12.76 -13.02
C LEU A 44 -6.28 -11.99 -13.84
N TYR A 45 -5.93 -11.71 -15.10
CA TYR A 45 -6.78 -11.06 -16.07
C TYR A 45 -6.97 -11.94 -17.28
N TYR A 46 -8.15 -11.94 -17.85
CA TYR A 46 -8.45 -12.64 -19.09
C TYR A 46 -7.48 -12.21 -20.21
N ALA A 47 -7.01 -13.17 -20.98
CA ALA A 47 -6.10 -12.93 -22.10
C ALA A 47 -6.62 -13.52 -23.43
N ASP A 48 -7.11 -14.78 -23.44
CA ASP A 48 -7.57 -15.46 -24.64
C ASP A 48 -8.50 -16.63 -24.32
N THR A 49 -9.14 -17.21 -25.34
CA THR A 49 -10.02 -18.37 -25.21
C THR A 49 -9.82 -19.35 -26.35
N VAL A 50 -9.80 -20.64 -26.03
CA VAL A 50 -9.82 -21.73 -27.03
C VAL A 50 -10.83 -22.79 -26.65
N LEU A 51 -11.28 -23.57 -27.63
CA LEU A 51 -12.09 -24.77 -27.43
C LEU A 51 -11.15 -25.99 -27.39
N SER A 52 -11.17 -26.74 -26.29
CA SER A 52 -10.41 -28.00 -26.19
C SER A 52 -10.99 -29.05 -27.14
N LYS A 53 -10.12 -29.87 -27.71
CA LYS A 53 -10.50 -31.03 -28.54
C LYS A 53 -9.77 -32.27 -28.02
N ASN A 54 -10.51 -33.19 -27.43
CA ASN A 54 -9.94 -34.41 -26.81
C ASN A 54 -8.80 -34.08 -25.80
N GLY A 55 -8.94 -33.01 -25.04
CA GLY A 55 -7.96 -32.56 -24.08
C GLY A 55 -6.80 -31.74 -24.65
N SER A 56 -6.70 -31.55 -25.97
CA SER A 56 -5.68 -30.73 -26.62
C SER A 56 -6.13 -29.28 -26.74
N LEU A 57 -5.26 -28.34 -26.44
CA LEU A 57 -5.46 -26.88 -26.50
C LEU A 57 -4.23 -26.25 -27.18
N GLU A 58 -4.46 -25.23 -28.03
CA GLU A 58 -3.37 -24.46 -28.65
C GLU A 58 -3.73 -22.98 -28.66
N PHE A 59 -2.85 -22.15 -28.09
CA PHE A 59 -2.93 -20.69 -28.17
C PHE A 59 -1.77 -20.15 -29.01
N ASP A 60 -2.00 -19.00 -29.65
CA ASP A 60 -0.96 -18.27 -30.40
C ASP A 60 -0.19 -17.35 -29.44
N GLY A 61 0.99 -17.81 -28.99
CA GLY A 61 1.82 -17.07 -28.04
C GLY A 61 2.32 -15.72 -28.55
N SER A 62 2.41 -15.54 -29.89
CA SER A 62 2.88 -14.28 -30.46
C SER A 62 1.95 -13.08 -30.18
N LYS A 63 0.72 -13.34 -29.74
CA LYS A 63 -0.28 -12.33 -29.34
C LYS A 63 -0.16 -11.88 -27.89
N HIS A 64 0.68 -12.52 -27.13
CA HIS A 64 0.75 -12.36 -25.68
C HIS A 64 2.14 -11.90 -25.25
N PRO A 65 2.27 -10.88 -24.38
CA PRO A 65 3.55 -10.46 -23.86
C PRO A 65 4.14 -11.50 -22.89
N ARG A 66 5.48 -11.46 -22.71
CA ARG A 66 6.20 -12.31 -21.75
C ARG A 66 5.65 -12.14 -20.34
N GLY A 67 5.58 -13.23 -19.57
CA GLY A 67 5.11 -13.23 -18.19
C GLY A 67 4.67 -14.60 -17.68
N LEU A 68 4.07 -14.64 -16.51
CA LEU A 68 3.40 -15.81 -15.96
C LEU A 68 1.92 -15.83 -16.38
N TYR A 69 1.47 -16.98 -16.83
CA TYR A 69 0.12 -17.21 -17.32
C TYR A 69 -0.54 -18.38 -16.60
N ALA A 70 -1.86 -18.42 -16.63
CA ALA A 70 -2.66 -19.53 -16.15
C ALA A 70 -3.58 -20.05 -17.26
N VAL A 71 -3.63 -21.37 -17.43
CA VAL A 71 -4.65 -22.07 -18.23
C VAL A 71 -5.77 -22.43 -17.27
N VAL A 72 -6.94 -21.78 -17.43
CA VAL A 72 -8.08 -21.90 -16.53
C VAL A 72 -9.13 -22.83 -17.12
N ILE A 73 -9.42 -23.93 -16.41
CA ILE A 73 -10.38 -24.96 -16.78
C ILE A 73 -11.65 -24.73 -15.95
N PRO A 74 -12.78 -24.31 -16.55
CA PRO A 74 -14.02 -24.04 -15.83
C PRO A 74 -14.49 -25.22 -14.99
N GLY A 75 -14.85 -24.94 -13.73
CA GLY A 75 -15.33 -25.96 -12.80
C GLY A 75 -14.27 -26.91 -12.23
N VAL A 76 -13.01 -26.78 -12.66
CA VAL A 76 -11.90 -27.62 -12.18
C VAL A 76 -10.89 -26.77 -11.39
N LYS A 77 -9.88 -26.26 -12.04
CA LYS A 77 -8.79 -25.47 -11.45
C LYS A 77 -8.02 -24.80 -12.60
N TYR A 78 -6.87 -24.27 -12.28
CA TYR A 78 -5.91 -23.78 -13.27
C TYR A 78 -4.52 -24.34 -12.99
N PHE A 79 -3.70 -24.34 -14.02
CA PHE A 79 -2.25 -24.53 -13.88
C PHE A 79 -1.53 -23.35 -14.53
N GLU A 80 -0.34 -23.07 -14.04
CA GLU A 80 0.45 -21.92 -14.47
C GLU A 80 1.59 -22.37 -15.39
N PHE A 81 2.01 -21.46 -16.28
CA PHE A 81 3.18 -21.64 -17.11
C PHE A 81 3.87 -20.31 -17.41
N VAL A 82 5.15 -20.38 -17.66
CA VAL A 82 5.97 -19.23 -18.06
C VAL A 82 5.90 -19.09 -19.58
N HIS A 83 5.50 -17.91 -20.05
CA HIS A 83 5.60 -17.51 -21.45
C HIS A 83 6.78 -16.55 -21.64
N ASP A 84 7.80 -16.97 -22.39
CA ASP A 84 9.03 -16.21 -22.63
C ASP A 84 9.47 -16.28 -24.11
N ASN A 85 8.54 -15.99 -25.01
CA ASN A 85 8.76 -15.99 -26.46
C ASN A 85 9.33 -17.32 -27.00
N GLU A 86 9.02 -18.44 -26.40
CA GLU A 86 9.39 -19.79 -26.83
C GLU A 86 8.17 -20.67 -27.07
N ASP A 87 8.33 -21.74 -27.83
CA ASP A 87 7.29 -22.78 -27.95
C ASP A 87 7.13 -23.50 -26.60
N VAL A 88 5.88 -23.69 -26.19
CA VAL A 88 5.50 -24.43 -25.00
C VAL A 88 4.74 -25.67 -25.41
N ASP A 89 5.13 -26.84 -24.90
CA ASP A 89 4.40 -28.11 -25.06
C ASP A 89 4.40 -28.84 -23.71
N MET A 90 3.20 -28.96 -23.11
CA MET A 90 3.04 -29.48 -21.76
C MET A 90 1.84 -30.43 -21.67
N THR A 91 1.97 -31.47 -20.82
CA THR A 91 0.93 -32.45 -20.59
C THR A 91 0.57 -32.54 -19.10
N VAL A 92 -0.69 -32.31 -18.77
CA VAL A 92 -1.27 -32.61 -17.45
C VAL A 92 -1.73 -34.07 -17.43
N GLY A 93 -1.12 -34.87 -16.59
CA GLY A 93 -1.44 -36.30 -16.49
C GLY A 93 -2.70 -36.61 -15.67
N ASP A 94 -2.97 -35.79 -14.62
CA ASP A 94 -4.13 -35.89 -13.74
C ASP A 94 -4.60 -34.49 -13.33
N VAL A 95 -5.86 -34.18 -13.61
CA VAL A 95 -6.49 -32.89 -13.26
C VAL A 95 -6.63 -32.67 -11.75
N ASN A 96 -6.57 -33.72 -10.94
CA ASN A 96 -6.60 -33.63 -9.48
C ASN A 96 -5.22 -33.33 -8.87
N ASP A 97 -4.15 -33.64 -9.61
CA ASP A 97 -2.76 -33.34 -9.25
C ASP A 97 -2.03 -32.75 -10.46
N MET A 98 -2.42 -31.56 -10.88
CA MET A 98 -1.87 -30.90 -12.06
C MET A 98 -0.38 -30.61 -11.95
N VAL A 99 0.11 -30.26 -10.76
CA VAL A 99 1.53 -29.94 -10.53
C VAL A 99 2.37 -31.22 -10.52
N GLY A 100 2.00 -32.22 -9.73
CA GLY A 100 2.75 -33.47 -9.61
C GLY A 100 2.71 -34.33 -10.85
N SER A 101 1.65 -34.21 -11.67
CA SER A 101 1.49 -34.97 -12.92
C SER A 101 1.95 -34.23 -14.18
N MET A 102 2.45 -32.99 -14.03
CA MET A 102 2.87 -32.16 -15.16
C MET A 102 4.11 -32.73 -15.83
N LYS A 103 4.04 -32.83 -17.15
CA LYS A 103 5.18 -33.17 -18.01
C LYS A 103 5.41 -32.03 -18.99
N VAL A 104 6.64 -31.54 -19.03
CA VAL A 104 7.06 -30.49 -19.96
C VAL A 104 7.89 -31.10 -21.07
N ASP A 105 7.35 -31.12 -22.30
CA ASP A 105 8.01 -31.69 -23.47
C ASP A 105 8.83 -30.64 -24.23
N LYS A 106 8.35 -29.38 -24.26
CA LYS A 106 9.07 -28.21 -24.78
C LYS A 106 8.96 -27.03 -23.82
N SER A 107 9.95 -26.19 -23.77
CA SER A 107 10.18 -25.02 -22.96
C SER A 107 11.15 -25.29 -21.81
N LYS A 108 12.29 -24.59 -21.89
CA LYS A 108 13.29 -24.64 -20.80
C LYS A 108 12.79 -23.90 -19.56
N ASN A 109 12.12 -22.77 -19.75
CA ASN A 109 11.53 -22.02 -18.64
C ASN A 109 10.56 -22.90 -17.85
N ASN A 110 9.63 -23.57 -18.52
CA ASN A 110 8.60 -24.34 -17.84
C ASN A 110 9.15 -25.61 -17.19
N LYS A 111 10.18 -26.23 -17.75
CA LYS A 111 10.85 -27.35 -17.09
C LYS A 111 11.42 -26.93 -15.75
N SER A 112 12.21 -25.86 -15.72
CA SER A 112 12.81 -25.34 -14.49
C SER A 112 11.76 -24.74 -13.55
N PHE A 113 10.66 -24.19 -14.06
CA PHE A 113 9.56 -23.67 -13.27
C PHE A 113 8.88 -24.79 -12.45
N TYR A 114 8.59 -25.92 -13.07
CA TYR A 114 7.98 -27.04 -12.35
C TYR A 114 8.97 -27.73 -11.41
N GLU A 115 10.25 -27.84 -11.75
CA GLU A 115 11.30 -28.29 -10.84
C GLU A 115 11.36 -27.37 -9.59
N TYR A 116 11.29 -26.06 -9.79
CA TYR A 116 11.28 -25.07 -8.70
C TYR A 116 10.03 -25.17 -7.82
N ILE A 117 8.83 -25.28 -8.42
CA ILE A 117 7.58 -25.44 -7.66
C ILE A 117 7.59 -26.70 -6.79
N LEU A 118 8.06 -27.82 -7.34
CA LEU A 118 8.15 -29.09 -6.61
C LEU A 118 9.14 -28.98 -5.45
N PHE A 119 10.32 -28.43 -5.69
CA PHE A 119 11.31 -28.14 -4.66
C PHE A 119 10.73 -27.27 -3.53
N MET A 120 10.11 -26.14 -3.86
CA MET A 120 9.52 -25.24 -2.87
C MET A 120 8.34 -25.86 -2.12
N THR A 121 7.56 -26.70 -2.78
CA THR A 121 6.45 -27.44 -2.15
C THR A 121 6.98 -28.43 -1.10
N GLU A 122 8.03 -29.16 -1.39
CA GLU A 122 8.69 -30.06 -0.45
C GLU A 122 9.28 -29.30 0.75
N MET A 123 10.01 -28.22 0.48
CA MET A 123 10.62 -27.39 1.53
C MET A 123 9.54 -26.74 2.43
N LYS A 124 8.43 -26.29 1.86
CA LYS A 124 7.30 -25.74 2.62
C LYS A 124 6.69 -26.79 3.55
N LYS A 125 6.46 -28.03 3.07
CA LYS A 125 5.96 -29.15 3.91
C LYS A 125 6.92 -29.43 5.07
N LYS A 126 8.24 -29.50 4.78
CA LYS A 126 9.29 -29.72 5.77
C LYS A 126 9.30 -28.60 6.85
N SER A 127 9.29 -27.36 6.43
CA SER A 127 9.25 -26.19 7.33
C SER A 127 7.98 -26.16 8.18
N GLN A 128 6.82 -26.42 7.61
CA GLN A 128 5.54 -26.46 8.35
C GLN A 128 5.55 -27.53 9.44
N LYS A 129 6.02 -28.74 9.14
CA LYS A 129 6.15 -29.82 10.12
C LYS A 129 7.07 -29.40 11.28
N MET A 130 8.24 -28.85 10.95
CA MET A 130 9.22 -28.44 11.97
C MET A 130 8.70 -27.30 12.85
N ASN A 131 7.98 -26.33 12.29
CA ASN A 131 7.38 -25.26 13.05
C ASN A 131 6.27 -25.79 14.01
N GLN A 132 5.46 -26.75 13.57
CA GLN A 132 4.45 -27.39 14.44
C GLN A 132 5.09 -28.18 15.60
N GLU A 133 6.26 -28.76 15.38
CA GLU A 133 7.04 -29.43 16.43
C GLU A 133 7.64 -28.40 17.39
N TYR A 134 8.24 -27.31 16.86
CA TYR A 134 8.86 -26.22 17.63
C TYR A 134 7.89 -25.56 18.63
N THR A 135 6.64 -25.32 18.23
CA THR A 135 5.63 -24.71 19.10
C THR A 135 5.28 -25.55 20.34
N LYS A 136 5.58 -26.86 20.32
CA LYS A 136 5.29 -27.79 21.41
C LYS A 136 6.47 -28.02 22.36
N LEU A 137 7.65 -27.47 22.03
CA LEU A 137 8.88 -27.67 22.75
C LEU A 137 9.22 -26.50 23.70
N SER A 138 10.05 -26.78 24.72
CA SER A 138 10.61 -25.79 25.65
C SER A 138 12.06 -26.16 26.00
N GLY A 139 12.83 -25.19 26.53
CA GLY A 139 14.23 -25.38 26.94
C GLY A 139 15.13 -25.82 25.80
N ASP A 140 16.19 -26.58 26.11
CA ASP A 140 17.23 -27.02 25.16
C ASP A 140 16.67 -27.72 23.92
N ALA A 141 15.55 -28.46 24.07
CA ALA A 141 14.90 -29.12 22.94
C ALA A 141 14.33 -28.12 21.93
N LYS A 142 13.82 -26.98 22.40
CA LYS A 142 13.32 -25.89 21.56
C LYS A 142 14.46 -25.20 20.83
N ASP A 143 15.60 -24.97 21.51
CA ASP A 143 16.78 -24.33 20.91
C ASP A 143 17.38 -25.21 19.81
N LYS A 144 17.51 -26.52 20.07
CA LYS A 144 17.94 -27.48 19.04
C LYS A 144 17.01 -27.49 17.82
N LYS A 145 15.69 -27.45 18.04
CA LYS A 145 14.72 -27.40 16.92
C LYS A 145 14.85 -26.10 16.12
N LEU A 146 15.14 -24.97 16.77
CA LEU A 146 15.40 -23.71 16.09
C LEU A 146 16.61 -23.80 15.16
N GLU A 147 17.69 -24.47 15.58
CA GLU A 147 18.86 -24.70 14.71
C GLU A 147 18.50 -25.58 13.50
N GLU A 148 17.66 -26.61 13.68
CA GLU A 148 17.16 -27.43 12.57
C GLU A 148 16.33 -26.60 11.58
N ILE A 149 15.46 -25.67 12.07
CA ILE A 149 14.67 -24.75 11.24
C ILE A 149 15.60 -23.81 10.45
N ARG A 150 16.63 -23.26 11.10
CA ARG A 150 17.64 -22.43 10.43
C ARG A 150 18.38 -23.18 9.33
N ALA A 151 18.70 -24.46 9.57
CA ALA A 151 19.33 -25.30 8.57
C ALA A 151 18.45 -25.51 7.33
N VAL A 152 17.14 -25.71 7.52
CA VAL A 152 16.18 -25.78 6.40
C VAL A 152 16.11 -24.44 5.65
N GLY A 153 16.15 -23.30 6.35
CA GLY A 153 16.23 -21.99 5.70
C GLY A 153 17.45 -21.86 4.78
N LYS A 154 18.63 -22.33 5.24
CA LYS A 154 19.84 -22.36 4.40
C LYS A 154 19.71 -23.32 3.21
N GLU A 155 19.08 -24.47 3.40
CA GLU A 155 18.81 -25.43 2.32
C GLU A 155 17.91 -24.80 1.23
N ILE A 156 16.87 -24.07 1.62
CA ILE A 156 16.01 -23.32 0.69
C ILE A 156 16.83 -22.31 -0.10
N MET A 157 17.60 -21.45 0.58
CA MET A 157 18.42 -20.43 -0.07
C MET A 157 19.44 -21.03 -1.04
N SER A 158 20.12 -22.10 -0.65
CA SER A 158 21.08 -22.79 -1.50
C SER A 158 20.42 -23.39 -2.75
N GLY A 159 19.29 -24.08 -2.59
CA GLY A 159 18.54 -24.64 -3.70
C GLY A 159 18.00 -23.58 -4.66
N GLN A 160 17.46 -22.48 -4.12
CA GLN A 160 17.05 -21.33 -4.94
C GLN A 160 18.24 -20.74 -5.71
N MET A 161 19.39 -20.58 -5.07
CA MET A 161 20.60 -20.05 -5.71
C MET A 161 21.12 -20.96 -6.81
N GLU A 162 21.07 -22.27 -6.63
CA GLU A 162 21.45 -23.25 -7.66
C GLU A 162 20.54 -23.16 -8.87
N ILE A 163 19.21 -23.12 -8.65
CA ILE A 163 18.23 -22.99 -9.72
C ILE A 163 18.39 -21.64 -10.45
N TYR A 164 18.59 -20.55 -9.72
CA TYR A 164 18.87 -19.23 -10.30
C TYR A 164 20.12 -19.27 -11.18
N LYS A 165 21.24 -19.77 -10.68
CA LYS A 165 22.50 -19.81 -11.43
C LYS A 165 22.40 -20.67 -12.70
N ALA A 166 21.67 -21.77 -12.65
CA ALA A 166 21.45 -22.66 -13.80
C ALA A 166 20.54 -22.02 -14.88
N ASN A 167 19.74 -21.00 -14.51
CA ASN A 167 18.73 -20.41 -15.38
C ASN A 167 18.87 -18.90 -15.52
N LYS A 168 20.07 -18.32 -15.36
CA LYS A 168 20.28 -16.86 -15.38
C LYS A 168 19.73 -16.15 -16.62
N ASP A 169 19.81 -16.80 -17.78
CA ASP A 169 19.42 -16.27 -19.08
C ASP A 169 17.94 -16.55 -19.41
N LEU A 170 17.20 -17.13 -18.50
CA LEU A 170 15.79 -17.47 -18.64
C LEU A 170 14.92 -16.62 -17.70
N PHE A 171 13.69 -16.36 -18.09
CA PHE A 171 12.77 -15.59 -17.27
C PHE A 171 12.44 -16.27 -15.92
N ILE A 172 12.42 -17.61 -15.89
CA ILE A 172 12.31 -18.35 -14.62
C ILE A 172 13.45 -18.02 -13.65
N GLY A 173 14.68 -17.82 -14.13
CA GLY A 173 15.80 -17.39 -13.31
C GLY A 173 15.52 -16.03 -12.64
N THR A 174 14.98 -15.08 -13.39
CA THR A 174 14.53 -13.78 -12.85
C THR A 174 13.45 -13.96 -11.78
N MET A 175 12.44 -14.82 -12.02
CA MET A 175 11.38 -15.09 -11.05
C MET A 175 11.93 -15.70 -9.75
N VAL A 176 12.85 -16.67 -9.85
CA VAL A 176 13.53 -17.27 -8.69
C VAL A 176 14.34 -16.20 -7.95
N ARG A 177 15.12 -15.37 -8.65
CA ARG A 177 15.91 -14.29 -8.02
C ARG A 177 15.02 -13.29 -7.28
N MET A 178 13.88 -12.91 -7.85
CA MET A 178 12.91 -12.05 -7.19
C MET A 178 12.30 -12.68 -5.92
N SER A 179 12.14 -14.00 -5.90
CA SER A 179 11.57 -14.71 -4.74
C SER A 179 12.58 -14.94 -3.62
N MET A 180 13.88 -14.79 -3.90
CA MET A 180 14.94 -14.97 -2.90
C MET A 180 15.02 -13.78 -1.96
N ASP A 181 15.39 -14.08 -0.71
CA ASP A 181 15.77 -13.07 0.26
C ASP A 181 17.24 -12.65 0.09
N VAL A 182 17.66 -11.64 0.83
CA VAL A 182 19.06 -11.20 0.86
C VAL A 182 19.87 -12.16 1.73
N ASP A 183 21.00 -12.63 1.22
CA ASP A 183 21.96 -13.41 2.00
C ASP A 183 22.75 -12.46 2.92
N LEU A 184 22.50 -12.57 4.21
CA LEU A 184 22.99 -11.62 5.21
C LEU A 184 24.36 -12.08 5.74
N PRO A 185 25.43 -11.28 5.57
CA PRO A 185 26.72 -11.57 6.18
C PRO A 185 26.68 -11.35 7.70
N GLU A 186 27.63 -11.95 8.40
CA GLU A 186 27.79 -11.66 9.82
C GLU A 186 28.19 -10.20 10.05
N PRO A 187 27.62 -9.55 11.08
CA PRO A 187 28.01 -8.18 11.42
C PRO A 187 29.46 -8.11 11.89
N PRO A 188 30.16 -6.99 11.63
CA PRO A 188 31.54 -6.80 12.06
C PRO A 188 31.64 -6.82 13.59
N LYS A 189 32.69 -7.50 14.11
CA LYS A 189 32.96 -7.66 15.53
C LYS A 189 34.33 -7.08 15.89
N ASP A 190 34.46 -6.56 17.11
CA ASP A 190 35.74 -6.16 17.67
C ASP A 190 36.58 -7.38 18.12
N LYS A 191 37.75 -7.11 18.73
CA LYS A 191 38.67 -8.15 19.20
C LYS A 191 38.08 -8.96 20.36
N ASP A 192 37.10 -8.43 21.05
CA ASP A 192 36.43 -9.05 22.21
C ASP A 192 35.14 -9.78 21.79
N GLY A 193 34.81 -9.75 20.49
CA GLY A 193 33.63 -10.43 19.92
C GLY A 193 32.35 -9.60 19.94
N ASN A 194 32.39 -8.33 20.35
CA ASN A 194 31.22 -7.46 20.38
C ASN A 194 30.91 -6.90 18.99
N ILE A 195 29.63 -6.80 18.64
CA ILE A 195 29.17 -6.20 17.39
C ILE A 195 29.51 -4.71 17.40
N THR A 196 30.25 -4.22 16.38
CA THR A 196 30.69 -2.83 16.27
C THR A 196 29.70 -1.93 15.54
N ASP A 197 28.80 -2.49 14.73
CA ASP A 197 27.72 -1.79 14.04
C ASP A 197 26.42 -2.58 14.19
N SER A 198 25.55 -2.11 15.06
CA SER A 198 24.24 -2.72 15.32
C SER A 198 23.27 -2.59 14.15
N ASN A 199 23.48 -1.63 13.25
CA ASN A 199 22.64 -1.38 12.08
C ASN A 199 23.14 -2.08 10.82
N PHE A 200 24.30 -2.73 10.88
CA PHE A 200 24.96 -3.35 9.72
C PHE A 200 24.03 -4.30 8.95
N VAL A 201 23.38 -5.23 9.65
CA VAL A 201 22.51 -6.23 9.02
C VAL A 201 21.32 -5.57 8.33
N TYR A 202 20.69 -4.59 8.99
CA TYR A 202 19.57 -3.84 8.43
C TYR A 202 19.99 -3.03 7.20
N ASN A 203 21.08 -2.29 7.30
CA ASN A 203 21.58 -1.46 6.20
C ASN A 203 21.98 -2.35 4.99
N TYR A 204 22.68 -3.46 5.25
CA TYR A 204 23.04 -4.41 4.21
C TYR A 204 21.81 -5.00 3.52
N TYR A 205 20.80 -5.42 4.30
CA TYR A 205 19.55 -5.96 3.76
C TYR A 205 18.87 -4.99 2.80
N ILE A 206 18.72 -3.74 3.19
CA ILE A 206 18.03 -2.74 2.38
C ILE A 206 18.84 -2.38 1.12
N GLU A 207 20.15 -2.23 1.24
CA GLU A 207 21.00 -1.86 0.12
C GLU A 207 21.04 -2.95 -0.97
N HIS A 208 20.96 -4.23 -0.58
CA HIS A 208 21.06 -5.39 -1.47
C HIS A 208 19.73 -6.03 -1.85
N PHE A 209 18.60 -5.47 -1.40
CA PHE A 209 17.27 -6.06 -1.62
C PHE A 209 16.88 -6.18 -3.09
N TRP A 210 17.32 -5.22 -3.91
CA TRP A 210 16.98 -5.12 -5.33
C TRP A 210 18.11 -5.57 -6.26
N ASP A 211 19.18 -6.12 -5.74
CA ASP A 211 20.30 -6.60 -6.56
C ASP A 211 19.86 -7.67 -7.56
N ASP A 212 20.36 -7.58 -8.78
CA ASP A 212 20.08 -8.48 -9.90
C ASP A 212 18.60 -8.55 -10.34
N ILE A 213 17.77 -7.57 -9.97
CA ILE A 213 16.38 -7.48 -10.44
C ILE A 213 16.32 -6.58 -11.68
N PRO A 214 15.79 -7.06 -12.82
CA PRO A 214 15.76 -6.28 -14.06
C PRO A 214 14.58 -5.27 -14.06
N LEU A 215 14.74 -4.15 -13.35
CA LEU A 215 13.72 -3.11 -13.18
C LEU A 215 13.31 -2.38 -14.48
N LYS A 216 13.81 -2.85 -15.62
CA LYS A 216 13.44 -2.35 -16.97
C LYS A 216 12.79 -3.43 -17.83
N ASP A 217 12.53 -4.62 -17.30
CA ASP A 217 11.86 -5.71 -18.00
C ASP A 217 10.40 -5.82 -17.53
N ASP A 218 9.48 -5.42 -18.37
CA ASP A 218 8.04 -5.44 -18.07
C ASP A 218 7.47 -6.84 -17.75
N ALA A 219 8.15 -7.90 -18.09
CA ALA A 219 7.71 -9.24 -17.75
C ALA A 219 7.59 -9.45 -16.24
N ILE A 220 8.40 -8.73 -15.43
CA ILE A 220 8.40 -8.91 -13.97
C ILE A 220 7.08 -8.51 -13.30
N VAL A 221 6.40 -7.47 -13.79
CA VAL A 221 5.08 -7.05 -13.23
C VAL A 221 3.96 -8.00 -13.64
N ARG A 222 4.19 -8.79 -14.69
CA ARG A 222 3.28 -9.86 -15.11
C ARG A 222 3.55 -11.15 -14.35
N THR A 223 3.93 -11.02 -13.07
CA THR A 223 4.07 -12.11 -12.10
C THR A 223 3.65 -11.62 -10.70
N PRO A 224 3.12 -12.47 -9.83
CA PRO A 224 2.87 -12.11 -8.44
C PRO A 224 4.16 -11.92 -7.63
N VAL A 225 5.31 -12.41 -8.14
CA VAL A 225 6.58 -12.42 -7.40
C VAL A 225 7.10 -11.00 -7.22
N TYR A 226 7.05 -10.16 -8.26
CA TYR A 226 7.45 -8.76 -8.16
C TYR A 226 6.58 -7.97 -7.17
N HIS A 227 5.27 -8.16 -7.23
CA HIS A 227 4.34 -7.54 -6.29
C HIS A 227 4.70 -7.89 -4.83
N ASN A 228 4.88 -9.18 -4.56
CA ASN A 228 5.19 -9.65 -3.21
C ASN A 228 6.54 -9.10 -2.71
N LYS A 229 7.54 -9.01 -3.61
CA LYS A 229 8.85 -8.40 -3.27
C LYS A 229 8.70 -6.91 -2.99
N LEU A 230 7.94 -6.19 -3.80
CA LEU A 230 7.68 -4.76 -3.63
C LEU A 230 6.93 -4.49 -2.31
N ASP A 231 5.87 -5.27 -2.06
CA ASP A 231 5.07 -5.13 -0.84
C ASP A 231 5.87 -5.45 0.43
N LYS A 232 6.70 -6.51 0.39
CA LYS A 232 7.62 -6.85 1.49
C LYS A 232 8.60 -5.72 1.78
N PHE A 233 9.20 -5.10 0.74
CA PHE A 233 10.16 -4.00 0.92
C PHE A 233 9.55 -2.79 1.61
N PHE A 234 8.35 -2.38 1.17
CA PHE A 234 7.62 -1.24 1.73
C PHE A 234 6.71 -1.60 2.93
N SER A 235 6.90 -2.77 3.53
CA SER A 235 6.25 -3.17 4.78
C SER A 235 7.18 -3.04 5.98
N GLN A 236 6.65 -3.29 7.19
CA GLN A 236 7.45 -3.35 8.43
C GLN A 236 8.52 -4.47 8.41
N GLN A 237 8.41 -5.44 7.51
CA GLN A 237 9.42 -6.50 7.34
C GLN A 237 10.63 -6.02 6.54
N GLY A 238 10.48 -4.99 5.74
CA GLY A 238 11.54 -4.37 4.93
C GLY A 238 12.02 -3.07 5.55
N LEU A 239 11.32 -1.97 5.26
CA LEU A 239 11.72 -0.64 5.69
C LEU A 239 11.11 -0.25 7.04
N ILE A 240 11.91 0.43 7.87
CA ILE A 240 11.37 1.13 9.04
C ILE A 240 10.31 2.12 8.57
N GLN A 241 9.12 2.06 9.18
CA GLN A 241 7.96 2.83 8.76
C GLN A 241 8.06 4.29 9.26
N ILE A 242 9.03 5.01 8.71
CA ILE A 242 9.26 6.46 8.90
C ILE A 242 9.16 7.11 7.53
N PRO A 243 8.38 8.20 7.36
CA PRO A 243 8.14 8.83 6.06
C PRO A 243 9.42 9.14 5.26
N ASP A 244 10.43 9.71 5.91
CA ASP A 244 11.70 10.08 5.26
C ASP A 244 12.47 8.84 4.77
N THR A 245 12.41 7.72 5.49
CA THR A 245 13.00 6.46 5.06
C THR A 245 12.27 5.92 3.83
N ILE A 246 10.95 5.89 3.88
CA ILE A 246 10.12 5.39 2.79
C ILE A 246 10.31 6.22 1.52
N THR A 247 10.26 7.56 1.60
CA THR A 247 10.44 8.45 0.45
C THR A 247 11.82 8.33 -0.16
N LYS A 248 12.88 8.23 0.68
CA LYS A 248 14.25 8.01 0.23
C LYS A 248 14.37 6.75 -0.63
N TYR A 249 13.84 5.63 -0.14
CA TYR A 249 13.96 4.36 -0.83
C TYR A 249 12.95 4.18 -1.97
N ALA A 250 11.79 4.83 -1.92
CA ALA A 250 10.89 4.95 -3.06
C ALA A 250 11.58 5.65 -4.23
N LYS A 251 12.21 6.81 -3.95
CA LYS A 251 12.97 7.53 -4.97
C LYS A 251 14.14 6.70 -5.50
N LYS A 252 14.95 6.11 -4.61
CA LYS A 252 16.11 5.26 -5.01
C LYS A 252 15.69 4.09 -5.91
N LEU A 253 14.52 3.49 -5.66
CA LEU A 253 14.00 2.40 -6.48
C LEU A 253 13.51 2.91 -7.84
N VAL A 254 12.70 3.96 -7.85
CA VAL A 254 12.11 4.50 -9.09
C VAL A 254 13.17 5.12 -10.00
N ASP A 255 14.21 5.77 -9.45
CA ASP A 255 15.32 6.34 -10.23
C ASP A 255 16.11 5.28 -11.03
N GLN A 256 15.98 3.99 -10.71
CA GLN A 256 16.60 2.90 -11.48
C GLN A 256 15.74 2.45 -12.67
N MET A 257 14.51 2.94 -12.77
CA MET A 257 13.57 2.60 -13.83
C MET A 257 13.67 3.61 -14.98
N ASP A 258 13.25 3.21 -16.16
CA ASP A 258 13.20 4.08 -17.34
C ASP A 258 11.83 4.76 -17.41
N TYR A 259 11.62 5.81 -16.59
CA TYR A 259 10.35 6.54 -16.52
C TYR A 259 10.15 7.57 -17.65
N GLY A 260 11.13 7.76 -18.54
CA GLY A 260 10.96 8.51 -19.78
C GLY A 260 10.29 7.71 -20.90
N ASN A 261 10.06 6.42 -20.70
CA ASN A 261 9.41 5.53 -21.66
C ASN A 261 7.96 5.25 -21.21
N GLU A 262 6.99 5.75 -21.98
CA GLU A 262 5.56 5.59 -21.71
C GLU A 262 5.07 4.13 -21.76
N ASP A 263 5.86 3.23 -22.36
CA ASP A 263 5.54 1.80 -22.39
C ASP A 263 6.05 1.04 -21.15
N ASN A 264 6.79 1.70 -20.23
CA ASN A 264 7.41 1.03 -19.07
C ASN A 264 6.38 0.67 -17.99
N GLN A 265 5.89 -0.57 -18.02
CA GLN A 265 4.91 -1.08 -17.05
C GLN A 265 5.51 -1.28 -15.64
N VAL A 266 6.82 -1.49 -15.51
CA VAL A 266 7.45 -1.62 -14.17
C VAL A 266 7.39 -0.30 -13.43
N PHE A 267 7.68 0.81 -14.10
CA PHE A 267 7.56 2.14 -13.53
C PHE A 267 6.11 2.44 -13.14
N GLN A 268 5.18 2.28 -14.09
CA GLN A 268 3.75 2.49 -13.84
C GLN A 268 3.27 1.70 -12.61
N TYR A 269 3.53 0.40 -12.59
CA TYR A 269 3.09 -0.49 -11.54
C TYR A 269 3.67 -0.10 -10.17
N THR A 270 4.98 0.17 -10.13
CA THR A 270 5.70 0.49 -8.89
C THR A 270 5.23 1.81 -8.30
N VAL A 271 5.16 2.86 -9.11
CA VAL A 271 4.72 4.19 -8.66
C VAL A 271 3.28 4.13 -8.20
N HIS A 272 2.39 3.49 -8.97
CA HIS A 272 0.99 3.34 -8.59
C HIS A 272 0.83 2.56 -7.27
N HIS A 273 1.52 1.42 -7.13
CA HIS A 273 1.45 0.59 -5.92
C HIS A 273 1.89 1.35 -4.66
N ILE A 274 3.04 2.03 -4.71
CA ILE A 274 3.55 2.79 -3.56
C ILE A 274 2.59 3.93 -3.22
N THR A 275 2.12 4.67 -4.22
CA THR A 275 1.18 5.78 -4.02
C THR A 275 -0.10 5.30 -3.34
N GLN A 276 -0.74 4.26 -3.87
CA GLN A 276 -1.98 3.71 -3.31
C GLN A 276 -1.78 3.14 -1.89
N LYS A 277 -0.67 2.45 -1.65
CA LYS A 277 -0.34 1.90 -0.33
C LYS A 277 -0.27 3.00 0.75
N TYR A 278 0.36 4.12 0.44
CA TYR A 278 0.53 5.19 1.43
C TYR A 278 -0.61 6.21 1.43
N GLU A 279 -1.39 6.31 0.37
CA GLU A 279 -2.65 7.04 0.35
C GLU A 279 -3.66 6.47 1.36
N SER A 280 -3.75 5.15 1.46
CA SER A 280 -4.65 4.43 2.36
C SER A 280 -4.03 4.06 3.72
N SER A 281 -2.79 4.49 3.98
CA SER A 281 -2.07 4.11 5.20
C SER A 281 -2.74 4.65 6.46
N LYS A 282 -2.93 3.78 7.44
CA LYS A 282 -3.40 4.14 8.79
C LYS A 282 -2.24 4.49 9.74
N ILE A 283 -1.00 4.37 9.30
CA ILE A 283 0.18 4.75 10.10
C ILE A 283 0.32 6.26 10.05
N MET A 284 0.31 6.88 11.22
CA MET A 284 0.40 8.33 11.38
C MET A 284 1.62 8.92 10.68
N GLY A 285 1.43 9.98 9.90
CA GLY A 285 2.47 10.70 9.17
C GLY A 285 2.86 10.09 7.82
N MET A 286 2.33 8.91 7.44
CA MET A 286 2.63 8.28 6.15
C MET A 286 1.98 8.98 4.96
N ASP A 287 1.02 9.83 5.18
CA ASP A 287 0.48 10.75 4.18
C ASP A 287 1.53 11.68 3.56
N ARG A 288 2.65 11.95 4.26
CA ARG A 288 3.82 12.62 3.69
C ARG A 288 4.42 11.82 2.51
N VAL A 289 4.37 10.48 2.58
CA VAL A 289 4.83 9.63 1.47
C VAL A 289 3.91 9.78 0.27
N PHE A 290 2.58 9.80 0.47
CA PHE A 290 1.63 10.04 -0.61
C PHE A 290 1.88 11.40 -1.29
N VAL A 291 2.03 12.46 -0.51
CA VAL A 291 2.35 13.81 -1.05
C VAL A 291 3.66 13.79 -1.83
N PHE A 292 4.69 13.13 -1.30
CA PHE A 292 5.98 12.97 -1.99
C PHE A 292 5.82 12.24 -3.34
N MET A 293 5.04 11.15 -3.37
CA MET A 293 4.77 10.41 -4.61
C MET A 293 4.02 11.27 -5.62
N ALA A 294 3.03 12.03 -5.17
CA ALA A 294 2.27 12.95 -6.01
C ALA A 294 3.17 14.00 -6.65
N ASP A 295 4.01 14.67 -5.86
CA ASP A 295 4.89 15.74 -6.31
C ASP A 295 5.96 15.28 -7.31
N ASN A 296 6.44 14.05 -7.17
CA ASN A 296 7.56 13.58 -7.98
C ASN A 296 7.13 12.89 -9.28
N TRP A 297 5.89 12.36 -9.37
CA TRP A 297 5.51 11.55 -10.52
C TRP A 297 4.12 11.81 -11.10
N TYR A 298 3.26 12.62 -10.42
CA TYR A 298 1.88 12.86 -10.89
C TYR A 298 1.57 14.33 -11.14
N CYS A 299 2.29 15.27 -10.51
CA CYS A 299 1.88 16.67 -10.47
C CYS A 299 2.87 17.61 -11.15
N GLY A 300 2.33 18.66 -11.79
CA GLY A 300 3.10 19.74 -12.41
C GLY A 300 4.03 19.24 -13.52
N ASP A 301 5.24 19.84 -13.58
CA ASP A 301 6.25 19.49 -14.59
C ASP A 301 6.85 18.09 -14.39
N ASN A 302 6.61 17.49 -13.23
CA ASN A 302 7.06 16.13 -12.89
C ASN A 302 5.99 15.07 -13.20
N ASN A 303 4.94 15.39 -13.93
CA ASN A 303 3.93 14.41 -14.30
C ASN A 303 4.48 13.42 -15.32
N HIS A 304 4.73 12.21 -14.85
CA HIS A 304 5.13 11.05 -15.65
C HIS A 304 4.04 9.97 -15.67
N ALA A 305 2.85 10.27 -15.12
CA ALA A 305 1.74 9.32 -14.98
C ALA A 305 0.87 9.26 -16.27
N TRP A 306 1.49 8.92 -17.39
CA TRP A 306 0.86 8.82 -18.71
C TRP A 306 -0.35 7.87 -18.77
N TRP A 307 -0.47 6.97 -17.81
CA TRP A 307 -1.60 6.04 -17.67
C TRP A 307 -2.84 6.66 -17.00
N MET A 308 -2.75 7.87 -16.48
CA MET A 308 -3.87 8.57 -15.85
C MET A 308 -4.48 9.60 -16.81
N SER A 309 -5.80 9.74 -16.73
CA SER A 309 -6.45 10.90 -17.37
C SER A 309 -6.07 12.20 -16.67
N GLU A 310 -6.08 13.31 -17.39
CA GLU A 310 -5.82 14.65 -16.85
C GLU A 310 -6.73 14.96 -15.65
N GLU A 311 -8.01 14.58 -15.72
CA GLU A 311 -8.97 14.76 -14.62
C GLU A 311 -8.53 14.01 -13.35
N ASN A 312 -8.13 12.74 -13.47
CA ASN A 312 -7.72 11.94 -12.33
C ASN A 312 -6.38 12.42 -11.75
N SER A 313 -5.44 12.84 -12.59
CA SER A 313 -4.18 13.45 -12.15
C SER A 313 -4.45 14.75 -11.40
N THR A 314 -5.32 15.61 -11.90
CA THR A 314 -5.72 16.86 -11.22
C THR A 314 -6.34 16.58 -9.85
N LYS A 315 -7.27 15.64 -9.74
CA LYS A 315 -7.90 15.26 -8.45
C LYS A 315 -6.87 14.73 -7.45
N LEU A 316 -5.92 13.92 -7.90
CA LEU A 316 -4.83 13.41 -7.04
C LEU A 316 -3.95 14.55 -6.53
N CYS A 317 -3.60 15.50 -7.39
CA CYS A 317 -2.78 16.65 -7.02
C CYS A 317 -3.52 17.61 -6.06
N GLU A 318 -4.79 17.90 -6.31
CA GLU A 318 -5.62 18.68 -5.38
C GLU A 318 -5.70 18.04 -4.00
N ARG A 319 -5.80 16.70 -3.95
CA ARG A 319 -5.79 15.97 -2.69
C ARG A 319 -4.44 16.04 -1.99
N ALA A 320 -3.33 15.91 -2.72
CA ALA A 320 -2.00 16.09 -2.17
C ALA A 320 -1.82 17.49 -1.57
N ASP A 321 -2.33 18.53 -2.23
CA ASP A 321 -2.29 19.91 -1.74
C ASP A 321 -3.10 20.10 -0.44
N LYS A 322 -4.28 19.49 -0.33
CA LYS A 322 -5.07 19.51 0.90
C LYS A 322 -4.33 18.85 2.06
N ILE A 323 -3.78 17.66 1.83
CA ILE A 323 -3.02 16.90 2.83
C ILE A 323 -1.78 17.66 3.29
N ARG A 324 -1.09 18.36 2.38
CA ARG A 324 0.14 19.13 2.67
C ARG A 324 -0.08 20.12 3.81
N ASN A 325 -1.24 20.79 3.84
CA ASN A 325 -1.58 21.76 4.86
C ASN A 325 -1.78 21.15 6.26
N THR A 326 -1.94 19.83 6.35
CA THR A 326 -2.20 19.12 7.61
C THR A 326 -1.13 18.08 7.95
N MET A 327 0.05 18.15 7.32
CA MET A 327 1.16 17.25 7.66
C MET A 327 1.72 17.53 9.06
N ILE A 328 2.22 16.47 9.70
CA ILE A 328 2.91 16.60 11.00
C ILE A 328 4.14 17.51 10.84
N GLY A 329 4.27 18.45 11.76
CA GLY A 329 5.32 19.49 11.77
C GLY A 329 4.90 20.81 11.11
N GLU A 330 3.86 20.82 10.28
CA GLU A 330 3.34 22.03 9.65
C GLU A 330 2.44 22.83 10.62
N TYR A 331 2.31 24.13 10.36
CA TYR A 331 1.32 24.96 11.05
C TYR A 331 -0.09 24.55 10.66
N SER A 332 -0.95 24.30 11.64
CA SER A 332 -2.34 23.98 11.37
C SER A 332 -3.04 25.16 10.67
N PRO A 333 -3.89 24.93 9.67
CA PRO A 333 -4.69 26.01 9.12
C PRO A 333 -5.51 26.71 10.22
N MET A 334 -5.50 28.05 10.21
CA MET A 334 -6.21 28.82 11.23
C MET A 334 -7.72 28.67 11.08
N LEU A 335 -8.42 28.36 12.17
CA LEU A 335 -9.86 28.29 12.24
C LEU A 335 -10.41 29.47 13.02
N ILE A 336 -11.37 30.18 12.45
CA ILE A 336 -12.16 31.23 13.11
C ILE A 336 -13.63 30.92 12.82
N LEU A 337 -14.33 30.38 13.80
CA LEU A 337 -15.71 29.93 13.66
C LEU A 337 -16.57 30.46 14.82
N PRO A 338 -17.88 30.64 14.63
CA PRO A 338 -18.77 31.07 15.69
C PRO A 338 -19.04 29.94 16.69
N ASP A 339 -19.36 30.33 17.92
CA ASP A 339 -19.92 29.42 18.92
C ASP A 339 -21.41 29.10 18.64
N SER A 340 -22.02 28.28 19.49
CA SER A 340 -23.42 27.88 19.34
C SER A 340 -24.46 29.00 19.47
N THR A 341 -24.04 30.18 19.93
CA THR A 341 -24.89 31.39 20.04
C THR A 341 -24.74 32.28 18.80
N GLU A 342 -23.73 32.09 17.97
CA GLU A 342 -23.31 32.93 16.84
C GLU A 342 -22.82 34.34 17.25
N GLU A 343 -22.73 34.63 18.55
CA GLU A 343 -22.30 35.93 19.05
C GLU A 343 -20.78 36.06 19.09
N LYS A 344 -20.08 34.94 19.43
CA LYS A 344 -18.62 34.92 19.60
C LYS A 344 -17.96 34.16 18.47
N TRP A 345 -16.98 34.78 17.83
CA TRP A 345 -16.10 34.16 16.85
C TRP A 345 -14.79 33.80 17.52
N ILE A 346 -14.49 32.53 17.58
CA ILE A 346 -13.33 31.99 18.31
C ILE A 346 -12.25 31.58 17.32
N ASN A 347 -11.04 32.10 17.55
CA ASN A 347 -9.87 31.86 16.72
C ASN A 347 -8.98 30.78 17.37
N SER A 348 -8.72 29.69 16.66
CA SER A 348 -7.89 28.57 17.15
C SER A 348 -6.46 28.99 17.52
N TYR A 349 -5.90 30.02 16.86
CA TYR A 349 -4.56 30.54 17.15
C TYR A 349 -4.49 31.40 18.41
N LYS A 350 -5.64 31.88 18.93
CA LYS A 350 -5.73 32.65 20.17
C LYS A 350 -6.05 31.78 21.38
N VAL A 351 -6.11 30.46 21.21
CA VAL A 351 -6.26 29.52 22.33
C VAL A 351 -4.93 29.44 23.07
N GLU A 352 -4.91 29.91 24.31
CA GLU A 352 -3.73 29.87 25.17
C GLU A 352 -3.68 28.54 25.91
N ALA A 353 -2.85 27.59 25.39
CA ALA A 353 -2.64 26.27 25.96
C ALA A 353 -1.29 25.71 25.49
N ASP A 354 -0.67 24.83 26.30
CA ASP A 354 0.56 24.14 25.92
C ASP A 354 0.31 23.17 24.76
N TYR A 355 -0.87 22.54 24.78
CA TYR A 355 -1.36 21.73 23.69
C TYR A 355 -2.82 22.05 23.38
N THR A 356 -3.18 22.06 22.12
CA THR A 356 -4.58 22.22 21.66
C THR A 356 -5.01 20.96 20.92
N VAL A 357 -6.09 20.34 21.38
CA VAL A 357 -6.73 19.22 20.68
C VAL A 357 -7.76 19.80 19.71
N LEU A 358 -7.51 19.72 18.40
CA LEU A 358 -8.55 19.99 17.39
C LEU A 358 -9.39 18.74 17.23
N TYR A 359 -10.70 18.87 17.42
CA TYR A 359 -11.65 17.78 17.36
C TYR A 359 -12.77 18.07 16.38
N PHE A 360 -12.81 17.36 15.25
CA PHE A 360 -13.87 17.49 14.25
C PHE A 360 -14.88 16.36 14.42
N TRP A 361 -16.16 16.70 14.53
CA TRP A 361 -17.19 15.72 14.84
C TRP A 361 -18.56 16.08 14.27
N ASP A 362 -19.46 15.10 14.22
CA ASP A 362 -20.83 15.21 13.76
C ASP A 362 -21.76 14.69 14.87
N PRO A 363 -22.78 15.46 15.30
CA PRO A 363 -23.72 15.06 16.36
C PRO A 363 -24.51 13.80 15.99
N ASN A 364 -24.63 13.49 14.70
CA ASN A 364 -25.38 12.34 14.19
C ASN A 364 -24.51 11.12 13.88
N CYS A 365 -23.17 11.25 13.92
CA CYS A 365 -22.23 10.15 13.72
C CYS A 365 -22.18 9.21 14.94
N GLY A 366 -22.37 7.90 14.72
CA GLY A 366 -22.34 6.89 15.78
C GLY A 366 -21.01 6.81 16.54
N HIS A 367 -19.88 6.92 15.84
CA HIS A 367 -18.55 6.96 16.45
C HIS A 367 -18.33 8.23 17.28
N CYS A 368 -18.80 9.38 16.81
CA CYS A 368 -18.73 10.62 17.56
C CYS A 368 -19.53 10.54 18.88
N LYS A 369 -20.70 9.91 18.85
CA LYS A 369 -21.52 9.68 20.05
C LYS A 369 -20.81 8.83 21.11
N LYS A 370 -19.90 7.94 20.71
CA LYS A 370 -19.06 7.14 21.62
C LYS A 370 -17.82 7.92 22.07
N THR A 371 -17.24 8.73 21.20
CA THR A 371 -15.95 9.44 21.42
C THR A 371 -16.13 10.72 22.25
N THR A 372 -17.11 11.57 21.93
CA THR A 372 -17.29 12.89 22.54
C THR A 372 -17.46 12.86 24.06
N PRO A 373 -18.27 11.95 24.66
CA PRO A 373 -18.38 11.86 26.12
C PRO A 373 -17.06 11.45 26.79
N LYS A 374 -16.30 10.54 26.17
CA LYS A 374 -14.98 10.12 26.68
C LYS A 374 -14.00 11.31 26.65
N LEU A 375 -14.06 12.11 25.58
CA LEU A 375 -13.22 13.31 25.46
C LEU A 375 -13.57 14.36 26.53
N GLN A 376 -14.86 14.54 26.86
CA GLN A 376 -15.30 15.42 27.95
C GLN A 376 -14.75 14.92 29.31
N VAL A 377 -14.79 13.62 29.56
CA VAL A 377 -14.23 13.04 30.81
C VAL A 377 -12.73 13.28 30.90
N LEU A 378 -11.97 13.10 29.80
CA LEU A 378 -10.53 13.39 29.77
C LEU A 378 -10.27 14.88 30.03
N TYR A 379 -11.07 15.76 29.42
CA TYR A 379 -10.95 17.20 29.59
C TYR A 379 -11.13 17.61 31.05
N ASP A 380 -12.17 17.14 31.71
CA ASP A 380 -12.47 17.48 33.10
C ASP A 380 -11.48 16.87 34.09
N LYS A 381 -11.01 15.65 33.88
CA LYS A 381 -10.18 14.93 34.85
C LYS A 381 -8.68 15.16 34.66
N LYS A 382 -8.21 15.52 33.48
CA LYS A 382 -6.79 15.61 33.15
C LYS A 382 -6.41 16.90 32.42
N PHE A 383 -7.09 17.24 31.33
CA PHE A 383 -6.58 18.23 30.38
C PHE A 383 -6.62 19.66 30.92
N LYS A 384 -7.71 20.05 31.60
CA LYS A 384 -7.83 21.37 32.21
C LYS A 384 -6.68 21.71 33.16
N GLU A 385 -6.31 20.78 34.01
CA GLU A 385 -5.25 20.98 35.02
C GLU A 385 -3.85 21.02 34.39
N ARG A 386 -3.72 20.50 33.14
CA ARG A 386 -2.45 20.37 32.42
C ARG A 386 -2.28 21.39 31.31
N ASN A 387 -3.07 22.45 31.34
CA ASN A 387 -3.05 23.50 30.31
C ASN A 387 -3.23 22.94 28.88
N ILE A 388 -4.14 21.96 28.72
CA ILE A 388 -4.54 21.41 27.43
C ILE A 388 -5.96 21.85 27.14
N GLU A 389 -6.19 22.49 26.00
CA GLU A 389 -7.51 22.94 25.58
C GLU A 389 -8.04 22.11 24.40
N ILE A 390 -9.36 21.94 24.34
CA ILE A 390 -10.03 21.29 23.22
C ILE A 390 -10.76 22.34 22.39
N PHE A 391 -10.37 22.47 21.14
CA PHE A 391 -11.06 23.26 20.14
C PHE A 391 -11.89 22.33 19.26
N SER A 392 -13.17 22.22 19.59
CA SER A 392 -14.10 21.29 18.96
C SER A 392 -14.86 21.97 17.83
N VAL A 393 -14.79 21.40 16.62
CA VAL A 393 -15.50 21.86 15.42
C VAL A 393 -16.62 20.87 15.13
N GLY A 394 -17.84 21.22 15.46
CA GLY A 394 -19.02 20.41 15.19
C GLY A 394 -19.62 20.70 13.82
N LYS A 395 -20.17 19.65 13.19
CA LYS A 395 -21.02 19.83 12.02
C LYS A 395 -22.32 20.49 12.44
N ALA A 396 -22.55 21.71 11.97
CA ALA A 396 -23.63 22.59 12.43
C ALA A 396 -24.41 23.19 11.25
N THR A 397 -24.43 22.53 10.09
CA THR A 397 -25.19 22.98 8.90
C THR A 397 -26.48 22.19 8.72
N GLY A 398 -27.51 22.78 8.16
CA GLY A 398 -28.80 22.15 7.93
C GLY A 398 -29.51 21.76 9.23
N SER A 399 -30.07 20.56 9.26
CA SER A 399 -30.73 20.00 10.45
C SER A 399 -29.74 19.73 11.59
N ASP A 400 -28.46 19.60 11.31
CA ASP A 400 -27.42 19.26 12.28
C ASP A 400 -27.19 20.43 13.28
N PHE A 401 -27.60 21.68 12.97
CA PHE A 401 -27.41 22.82 13.85
C PHE A 401 -28.13 22.67 15.20
N GLU A 402 -29.41 22.29 15.18
CA GLU A 402 -30.15 22.06 16.41
C GLU A 402 -29.68 20.80 17.15
N ASP A 403 -29.35 19.75 16.43
CA ASP A 403 -28.80 18.53 17.01
C ASP A 403 -27.46 18.81 17.69
N TRP A 404 -26.58 19.61 17.06
CA TRP A 404 -25.31 20.03 17.63
C TRP A 404 -25.45 20.83 18.92
N LYS A 405 -26.34 21.85 18.95
CA LYS A 405 -26.65 22.62 20.16
C LYS A 405 -27.19 21.73 21.27
N LYS A 406 -28.15 20.88 20.93
CA LYS A 406 -28.77 19.93 21.85
C LYS A 406 -27.73 19.00 22.44
N TYR A 407 -26.86 18.43 21.60
CA TYR A 407 -25.81 17.50 22.02
C TYR A 407 -24.81 18.16 22.99
N ILE A 408 -24.34 19.38 22.69
CA ILE A 408 -23.49 20.17 23.58
C ILE A 408 -24.12 20.31 24.97
N LYS A 409 -25.40 20.67 25.03
CA LYS A 409 -26.14 20.90 26.28
C LYS A 409 -26.36 19.59 27.04
N GLU A 410 -26.81 18.55 26.38
CA GLU A 410 -27.15 17.26 27.02
C GLU A 410 -25.95 16.54 27.56
N ASN A 411 -24.78 16.70 26.93
CA ASN A 411 -23.52 16.07 27.35
C ASN A 411 -22.61 17.02 28.13
N GLU A 412 -23.12 18.22 28.50
CA GLU A 412 -22.41 19.20 29.32
C GLU A 412 -21.00 19.50 28.79
N LEU A 413 -20.84 19.67 27.44
CA LEU A 413 -19.54 19.88 26.83
C LEU A 413 -18.99 21.25 27.21
N THR A 414 -17.96 21.28 28.07
CA THR A 414 -17.39 22.50 28.66
C THR A 414 -16.17 23.05 27.96
N PHE A 415 -15.59 22.31 27.02
CA PHE A 415 -14.52 22.79 26.15
C PHE A 415 -15.04 23.74 25.05
N ILE A 416 -14.14 24.33 24.27
CA ILE A 416 -14.50 25.24 23.18
C ILE A 416 -15.29 24.48 22.11
N ASN A 417 -16.52 24.92 21.86
CA ASN A 417 -17.39 24.37 20.82
C ASN A 417 -17.69 25.44 19.77
N VAL A 418 -17.26 25.21 18.55
CA VAL A 418 -17.50 26.06 17.38
C VAL A 418 -18.04 25.24 16.22
N GLY A 419 -18.65 25.88 15.24
CA GLY A 419 -19.15 25.22 14.05
C GLY A 419 -19.49 26.20 12.93
N LEU A 420 -19.54 25.70 11.71
CA LEU A 420 -20.09 26.45 10.58
C LEU A 420 -21.63 26.37 10.67
N THR A 421 -22.23 27.38 11.31
CA THR A 421 -23.67 27.40 11.55
C THR A 421 -24.46 27.59 10.27
N GLN A 422 -25.76 27.27 10.29
CA GLN A 422 -26.59 27.35 9.10
C GLN A 422 -26.66 28.78 8.53
N SER A 423 -26.75 29.79 9.39
CA SER A 423 -26.82 31.21 8.97
C SER A 423 -25.52 31.64 8.28
N VAL A 424 -24.38 31.29 8.88
CA VAL A 424 -23.03 31.56 8.33
C VAL A 424 -22.81 30.82 7.02
N TYR A 425 -23.24 29.55 6.95
CA TYR A 425 -23.15 28.74 5.73
C TYR A 425 -23.97 29.39 4.59
N ASN A 426 -25.21 29.75 4.83
CA ASN A 426 -26.06 30.39 3.83
C ASN A 426 -25.43 31.68 3.31
N GLN A 427 -24.95 32.54 4.22
CA GLN A 427 -24.27 33.77 3.85
C GLN A 427 -22.98 33.51 3.06
N ALA A 428 -22.20 32.48 3.44
CA ALA A 428 -20.99 32.11 2.73
C ALA A 428 -21.27 31.63 1.29
N MET A 429 -22.37 30.91 1.09
CA MET A 429 -22.80 30.43 -0.23
C MET A 429 -23.36 31.55 -1.12
N GLU A 430 -24.02 32.56 -0.52
CA GLU A 430 -24.57 33.71 -1.25
C GLU A 430 -23.45 34.72 -1.58
N ASP A 431 -22.76 35.22 -0.56
CA ASP A 431 -21.61 36.13 -0.67
C ASP A 431 -20.68 36.02 0.56
N PRO A 432 -19.52 35.40 0.45
CA PRO A 432 -18.59 35.24 1.58
C PRO A 432 -17.90 36.55 2.00
N ARG A 433 -17.84 37.57 1.14
CA ARG A 433 -17.06 38.81 1.37
C ARG A 433 -17.36 39.51 2.69
N PRO A 434 -18.63 39.68 3.14
CA PRO A 434 -18.90 40.28 4.43
C PRO A 434 -18.39 39.47 5.62
N LEU A 435 -18.31 38.12 5.49
CA LEU A 435 -17.80 37.24 6.54
C LEU A 435 -16.28 37.34 6.69
N LEU A 436 -15.55 37.72 5.63
CA LEU A 436 -14.09 37.83 5.68
C LEU A 436 -13.55 38.92 6.63
N GLN A 437 -14.44 39.77 7.16
CA GLN A 437 -14.09 40.67 8.27
C GLN A 437 -13.99 39.94 9.62
N LYS A 438 -14.60 38.77 9.75
CA LYS A 438 -14.66 37.98 10.99
C LYS A 438 -13.87 36.65 10.90
N THR A 439 -13.77 36.09 9.69
CA THR A 439 -13.24 34.75 9.46
C THR A 439 -12.38 34.69 8.18
N THR A 440 -11.97 33.49 7.77
CA THR A 440 -11.19 33.22 6.55
C THR A 440 -11.95 32.26 5.64
N LEU A 441 -11.61 32.25 4.33
CA LEU A 441 -12.15 31.25 3.40
C LEU A 441 -11.79 29.82 3.82
N GLN A 442 -10.60 29.63 4.37
CA GLN A 442 -10.16 28.33 4.91
C GLN A 442 -11.07 27.86 6.06
N SER A 443 -11.47 28.77 6.95
CA SER A 443 -12.39 28.43 8.05
C SER A 443 -13.79 28.11 7.55
N LEU A 444 -14.28 28.85 6.55
CA LEU A 444 -15.58 28.58 5.93
C LEU A 444 -15.61 27.25 5.16
N ASN A 445 -14.46 26.80 4.67
CA ASN A 445 -14.30 25.53 3.98
C ASN A 445 -13.42 24.56 4.76
N TYR A 446 -13.65 24.47 6.09
CA TYR A 446 -12.77 23.71 6.98
C TYR A 446 -12.70 22.21 6.64
N THR A 447 -13.76 21.64 6.09
CA THR A 447 -13.79 20.22 5.70
C THR A 447 -12.76 19.90 4.61
N ASP A 448 -12.68 20.75 3.58
CA ASP A 448 -11.65 20.64 2.55
C ASP A 448 -10.26 21.03 3.07
N THR A 449 -10.19 22.09 3.89
CA THR A 449 -8.94 22.61 4.43
C THR A 449 -8.19 21.59 5.30
N TYR A 450 -8.94 20.78 6.05
CA TYR A 450 -8.41 19.74 6.93
C TYR A 450 -8.54 18.32 6.39
N ASP A 451 -9.02 18.15 5.15
CA ASP A 451 -9.24 16.84 4.53
C ASP A 451 -10.16 15.93 5.38
N ILE A 452 -11.32 16.49 5.81
CA ILE A 452 -12.27 15.79 6.69
C ILE A 452 -13.31 15.03 5.85
N TYR A 453 -13.02 13.78 5.53
CA TYR A 453 -13.98 12.89 4.84
C TYR A 453 -14.87 12.11 5.81
N SER A 454 -14.38 11.87 7.02
CA SER A 454 -15.09 11.11 8.05
C SER A 454 -14.83 11.71 9.43
N THR A 455 -15.78 11.52 10.35
CA THR A 455 -15.69 11.94 11.74
C THR A 455 -15.78 10.72 12.66
N PRO A 456 -15.16 10.75 13.84
CA PRO A 456 -14.37 11.86 14.41
C PRO A 456 -12.98 11.98 13.82
N ARG A 457 -12.40 13.21 13.83
CA ARG A 457 -10.99 13.45 13.50
C ARG A 457 -10.35 14.26 14.62
N ILE A 458 -9.15 13.80 15.06
CA ILE A 458 -8.42 14.41 16.18
C ILE A 458 -7.02 14.79 15.72
N PHE A 459 -6.61 16.02 16.03
CA PHE A 459 -5.24 16.52 15.87
C PHE A 459 -4.74 17.05 17.22
N ILE A 460 -3.46 16.91 17.51
CA ILE A 460 -2.80 17.58 18.62
C ILE A 460 -1.88 18.66 18.05
N LEU A 461 -2.09 19.89 18.48
CA LEU A 461 -1.24 21.03 18.17
C LEU A 461 -0.39 21.38 19.37
N ASP A 462 0.87 21.80 19.14
CA ASP A 462 1.69 22.40 20.19
C ASP A 462 1.29 23.88 20.45
N LYS A 463 1.98 24.53 21.38
CA LYS A 463 1.74 25.95 21.71
C LYS A 463 1.90 26.88 20.52
N ASP A 464 2.75 26.54 19.55
CA ASP A 464 2.98 27.33 18.35
C ASP A 464 1.98 27.00 17.23
N LYS A 465 0.99 26.15 17.53
CA LYS A 465 -0.05 25.66 16.59
C LYS A 465 0.49 24.78 15.47
N LYS A 466 1.62 24.12 15.67
CA LYS A 466 2.10 23.08 14.77
C LYS A 466 1.46 21.74 15.08
N ILE A 467 1.09 21.02 14.04
CA ILE A 467 0.51 19.67 14.15
C ILE A 467 1.60 18.70 14.64
N LYS A 468 1.40 18.13 15.81
CA LYS A 468 2.31 17.13 16.39
C LYS A 468 1.83 15.72 16.12
N PHE A 469 0.51 15.49 16.20
CA PHE A 469 -0.11 14.19 16.00
C PHE A 469 -1.47 14.37 15.33
N LYS A 470 -1.93 13.34 14.64
CA LYS A 470 -3.25 13.30 14.00
C LYS A 470 -3.80 11.88 13.87
N GLN A 471 -5.09 11.74 13.58
CA GLN A 471 -5.76 10.44 13.38
C GLN A 471 -5.65 9.52 14.60
N LEU A 472 -5.98 10.04 15.78
CA LEU A 472 -5.83 9.37 17.05
C LEU A 472 -7.14 8.77 17.55
N SER A 473 -7.07 7.59 18.16
CA SER A 473 -8.12 7.10 19.07
C SER A 473 -8.06 7.82 20.40
N ILE A 474 -9.11 7.71 21.21
CA ILE A 474 -9.14 8.34 22.55
C ILE A 474 -8.04 7.80 23.47
N GLY A 475 -7.77 6.49 23.44
CA GLY A 475 -6.69 5.93 24.25
C GLY A 475 -5.31 6.40 23.81
N GLN A 476 -5.07 6.54 22.49
CA GLN A 476 -3.84 7.12 21.97
C GLN A 476 -3.70 8.60 22.33
N LEU A 477 -4.80 9.37 22.24
CA LEU A 477 -4.82 10.77 22.64
C LEU A 477 -4.42 10.94 24.11
N GLU A 478 -5.02 10.15 25.01
CA GLU A 478 -4.70 10.17 26.43
C GLU A 478 -3.24 9.85 26.69
N GLU A 479 -2.74 8.74 26.15
CA GLU A 479 -1.37 8.29 26.33
C GLU A 479 -0.35 9.34 25.85
N ILE A 480 -0.53 9.84 24.62
CA ILE A 480 0.37 10.84 24.04
C ILE A 480 0.39 12.13 24.86
N LEU A 481 -0.76 12.62 25.30
CA LEU A 481 -0.82 13.85 26.10
C LEU A 481 -0.30 13.64 27.53
N ASP A 482 -0.51 12.46 28.12
CA ASP A 482 0.12 12.10 29.38
C ASP A 482 1.66 12.13 29.26
N ASP A 483 2.22 11.53 28.20
CA ASP A 483 3.66 11.52 27.95
C ASP A 483 4.23 12.91 27.68
N LEU A 484 3.57 13.71 26.84
CA LEU A 484 3.99 15.06 26.48
C LEU A 484 3.99 16.03 27.69
N THR A 485 3.13 15.78 28.68
CA THR A 485 3.00 16.61 29.87
C THR A 485 3.72 16.04 31.11
N GLY A 486 4.48 14.95 30.93
CA GLY A 486 5.26 14.33 32.01
C GLY A 486 4.44 13.49 32.98
N HIS A 487 3.27 13.02 32.58
CA HIS A 487 2.34 12.21 33.37
C HIS A 487 2.24 10.76 32.87
N HIS A 488 3.32 10.21 32.32
CA HIS A 488 3.36 8.88 31.71
C HIS A 488 2.96 7.74 32.65
N ASP A 489 3.17 7.90 33.97
CA ASP A 489 2.84 6.91 35.00
C ASP A 489 1.39 7.00 35.52
N ASP A 490 0.61 7.97 35.06
CA ASP A 490 -0.78 8.14 35.48
C ASP A 490 -1.66 6.99 34.99
N VAL A 491 -2.67 6.66 35.78
CA VAL A 491 -3.68 5.66 35.42
C VAL A 491 -4.42 6.11 34.18
N LYS A 492 -4.44 5.26 33.14
CA LYS A 492 -5.16 5.51 31.89
C LYS A 492 -6.65 5.27 32.09
N LEU A 493 -7.47 6.24 31.72
CA LEU A 493 -8.92 6.13 31.74
C LEU A 493 -9.44 5.31 30.53
N TYR A 494 -8.70 5.38 29.41
CA TYR A 494 -9.04 4.68 28.16
C TYR A 494 -7.80 3.97 27.60
N PRO A 495 -7.48 2.75 28.07
CA PRO A 495 -6.33 1.99 27.55
C PRO A 495 -6.42 1.73 26.04
N LYS A 496 -5.27 1.65 25.36
CA LYS A 496 -5.18 1.35 23.91
C LYS A 496 -5.88 0.05 23.49
N GLU A 497 -5.88 -0.94 24.38
CA GLU A 497 -6.44 -2.27 24.11
C GLU A 497 -7.95 -2.36 24.33
N ASP A 498 -8.62 -1.25 24.69
CA ASP A 498 -10.08 -1.22 24.78
C ASP A 498 -10.68 -1.46 23.39
N PRO A 499 -11.40 -2.58 23.18
CA PRO A 499 -11.97 -2.93 21.87
C PRO A 499 -12.90 -1.84 21.31
N GLU A 500 -13.56 -1.06 22.18
CA GLU A 500 -14.40 0.05 21.75
C GLU A 500 -13.59 1.27 21.24
N ASN A 501 -12.30 1.34 21.58
CA ASN A 501 -11.41 2.43 21.15
C ASN A 501 -10.58 2.07 19.91
N GLY A 502 -10.46 0.78 19.59
CA GLY A 502 -9.62 0.25 18.49
C GLY A 502 -10.38 -0.57 17.44
N ALA A 503 -11.66 -0.85 17.65
CA ALA A 503 -12.44 -1.57 16.66
C ALA A 503 -12.68 -0.67 15.45
N THR A 504 -11.99 -0.95 14.36
CA THR A 504 -12.58 -0.74 13.03
C THR A 504 -13.88 -1.53 13.02
N ASP A 505 -15.00 -0.86 12.81
CA ASP A 505 -16.28 -1.51 12.60
C ASP A 505 -16.10 -2.57 11.51
N PRO A 506 -16.56 -3.83 11.68
CA PRO A 506 -16.59 -4.82 10.60
C PRO A 506 -17.37 -4.34 9.37
N ASP A 507 -18.21 -3.31 9.53
CA ASP A 507 -18.96 -2.68 8.45
C ASP A 507 -18.16 -1.56 7.71
N ASP A 508 -16.91 -1.26 8.11
CA ASP A 508 -15.96 -0.44 7.32
C ASP A 508 -15.32 -1.23 6.15
N ASP A 509 -15.80 -2.43 5.89
CA ASP A 509 -15.64 -3.10 4.60
C ASP A 509 -16.57 -2.41 3.58
N HIS A 510 -16.25 -1.15 3.31
CA HIS A 510 -16.75 -0.46 2.13
C HIS A 510 -16.19 -1.22 0.94
N GLY A 511 -17.09 -2.04 0.46
CA GLY A 511 -16.96 -2.87 -0.68
C GLY A 511 -16.12 -2.21 -1.76
N ASP A 512 -15.26 -3.01 -2.31
CA ASP A 512 -14.68 -2.80 -3.62
C ASP A 512 -15.66 -2.00 -4.47
N HIS A 513 -15.35 -0.75 -4.70
CA HIS A 513 -15.89 -0.04 -5.83
C HIS A 513 -15.27 -0.67 -7.08
N ASP A 514 -15.73 -1.89 -7.37
CA ASP A 514 -15.77 -2.41 -8.72
C ASP A 514 -16.64 -1.48 -9.54
N GLY A 515 -16.05 -0.88 -10.52
CA GLY A 515 -16.78 -0.20 -11.56
C GLY A 515 -16.15 1.10 -12.03
N HIS A 516 -15.04 0.99 -12.70
CA HIS A 516 -14.80 1.83 -13.86
C HIS A 516 -14.29 0.96 -15.00
N ASP A 517 -15.25 0.50 -15.79
CA ASP A 517 -15.02 0.21 -17.20
C ASP A 517 -14.43 1.47 -17.87
N HIS A 518 -13.19 1.37 -18.37
CA HIS A 518 -12.74 1.76 -19.72
C HIS A 518 -11.26 1.44 -19.87
#